data_48efe9b8a67f3d1a3074ae7672b36b75
#
_entry.id   48efe9b8a67f3d1a3074ae7672b36b75
#
_cell.length_a   1.000
_cell.length_b   1.000
_cell.length_c   1.000
_cell.angle_alpha   90.00
_cell.angle_beta   90.00
_cell.angle_gamma   90.00
#
_symmetry.space_group_name_H-M   'P 1'
#
loop_
_entity.id
_entity.type
_entity.pdbx_description
1 polymer ?
#
loop_
_entity_poly.entity_id
_entity_poly.type
_entity_poly.pdbx_seq_one_letter_code
_entity_poly.pdbx_strand_id
1 'polypeptide(L)'
;FEEFNQDLPNEYGYLYGELPEYEKRAKSDIERTGLNDSVITGLSTIGGNSCVVILMDFSFMGGNLGLISGEKISQAIDTAVSKKIPIISIISSSGTRIEEGVLSLMQMAKVTLSMANAKSKKIPSVSLLTNPCTGQAYITLATFSDIILSEPGASVGMSPLKDLKGDFGSVDFESRTSDSMLSRGLIDSIVNRNHQKEQISRIIDLLNNNHKLIYESKKTNLTPFILSDLSIDERVKISSNKNRPKASVFLENVFEHFFEIKGDRLLENSERIITGLAQLGGQTVMIVAQENTTKNKSSEGLTSTDFRKCSRAIKLASRFDIPLITFIDTVGHNMSYKEEIQGIGISLGDTMLSMAEFSAPSISVLIGSGGTETALSLDISDRRLMLENAVLVLGDNRDDKDSLNNPTVIGAKECIDLNIIDSVIPEPVGGMHLNPDECFSLLRKFLMIELAQLNKRSERSRFKDKYKK
;
A
#
# COMPACT_ATOMS: atom_id res chain seq x y z
N PHE A 1 -9.53 16.71 -21.59
CA PHE A 1 -10.63 15.94 -21.04
C PHE A 1 -11.70 15.79 -22.13
N GLU A 2 -12.09 14.56 -22.44
CA GLU A 2 -13.15 14.21 -23.39
C GLU A 2 -14.29 13.57 -22.60
N GLU A 3 -15.37 14.33 -22.38
CA GLU A 3 -16.54 13.85 -21.64
C GLU A 3 -17.34 12.85 -22.47
N PHE A 4 -17.84 11.81 -21.84
CA PHE A 4 -18.78 10.86 -22.43
C PHE A 4 -19.97 10.64 -21.50
N ASN A 5 -21.05 10.01 -22.02
CA ASN A 5 -22.31 9.75 -21.28
C ASN A 5 -23.09 11.03 -20.88
N GLN A 6 -22.96 12.12 -21.64
CA GLN A 6 -23.66 13.37 -21.39
C GLN A 6 -25.19 13.21 -21.63
N ASP A 7 -25.56 12.38 -22.58
CA ASP A 7 -26.97 12.19 -23.01
C ASP A 7 -27.79 11.21 -22.16
N LEU A 8 -27.12 10.48 -21.23
CA LEU A 8 -27.80 9.53 -20.35
C LEU A 8 -29.00 10.09 -19.59
N PRO A 9 -29.00 11.34 -19.07
CA PRO A 9 -30.19 11.92 -18.43
C PRO A 9 -31.41 11.96 -19.33
N ASN A 10 -31.22 12.13 -20.62
CA ASN A 10 -32.36 12.17 -21.58
C ASN A 10 -32.97 10.77 -21.78
N GLU A 11 -32.18 9.70 -21.69
CA GLU A 11 -32.62 8.31 -21.79
C GLU A 11 -33.47 7.90 -20.57
N TYR A 12 -33.17 8.46 -19.40
CA TYR A 12 -33.88 8.21 -18.14
C TYR A 12 -34.91 9.29 -17.79
N GLY A 13 -35.32 10.11 -18.74
CA GLY A 13 -36.24 11.23 -18.53
C GLY A 13 -37.63 10.85 -17.94
N TYR A 14 -38.02 9.57 -18.04
CA TYR A 14 -39.26 9.06 -17.42
C TYR A 14 -39.25 9.17 -15.89
N LEU A 15 -38.07 9.11 -15.24
CA LEU A 15 -37.93 9.26 -13.79
C LEU A 15 -38.39 10.64 -13.29
N TYR A 16 -38.18 11.67 -14.09
CA TYR A 16 -38.56 13.03 -13.74
C TYR A 16 -40.08 13.21 -13.79
N GLY A 17 -40.79 12.51 -14.71
CA GLY A 17 -42.25 12.59 -14.86
C GLY A 17 -43.05 11.98 -13.69
N GLU A 18 -42.45 11.01 -12.97
CA GLU A 18 -43.09 10.33 -11.84
C GLU A 18 -42.90 11.05 -10.49
N LEU A 19 -41.89 11.97 -10.40
CA LEU A 19 -41.50 12.67 -9.17
C LEU A 19 -41.38 14.18 -9.38
N PRO A 20 -42.52 14.94 -9.41
CA PRO A 20 -42.54 16.36 -9.82
C PRO A 20 -41.64 17.28 -8.99
N GLU A 21 -41.53 17.06 -7.67
CA GLU A 21 -40.64 17.86 -6.81
C GLU A 21 -39.16 17.56 -7.09
N TYR A 22 -38.85 16.32 -7.42
CA TYR A 22 -37.51 15.91 -7.82
C TYR A 22 -37.15 16.53 -9.18
N GLU A 23 -38.06 16.48 -10.17
CA GLU A 23 -37.89 17.11 -11.48
C GLU A 23 -37.60 18.61 -11.35
N LYS A 24 -38.38 19.31 -10.52
CA LYS A 24 -38.21 20.75 -10.26
C LYS A 24 -36.85 21.05 -9.68
N ARG A 25 -36.38 20.24 -8.71
CA ARG A 25 -35.06 20.38 -8.10
C ARG A 25 -33.95 20.09 -9.11
N ALA A 26 -34.08 19.05 -9.92
CA ALA A 26 -33.11 18.71 -10.97
C ALA A 26 -32.98 19.84 -11.99
N LYS A 27 -34.12 20.40 -12.49
CA LYS A 27 -34.11 21.54 -13.41
C LYS A 27 -33.44 22.77 -12.82
N SER A 28 -33.70 23.09 -11.56
CA SER A 28 -33.08 24.21 -10.87
C SER A 28 -31.53 23.99 -10.74
N ASP A 29 -31.10 22.76 -10.47
CA ASP A 29 -29.67 22.47 -10.37
C ASP A 29 -28.98 22.47 -11.76
N ILE A 30 -29.65 21.99 -12.82
CA ILE A 30 -29.18 22.11 -14.22
C ILE A 30 -28.97 23.59 -14.59
N GLU A 31 -29.98 24.44 -14.33
CA GLU A 31 -29.90 25.88 -14.63
C GLU A 31 -28.77 26.58 -13.87
N ARG A 32 -28.56 26.20 -12.60
CA ARG A 32 -27.57 26.81 -11.71
C ARG A 32 -26.13 26.34 -11.99
N THR A 33 -25.94 25.05 -12.32
CA THR A 33 -24.63 24.43 -12.45
C THR A 33 -24.18 24.22 -13.89
N GLY A 34 -25.12 24.14 -14.82
CA GLY A 34 -24.85 23.71 -16.20
C GLY A 34 -24.56 22.20 -16.35
N LEU A 35 -24.71 21.44 -15.26
CA LEU A 35 -24.48 19.98 -15.26
C LEU A 35 -25.80 19.25 -15.47
N ASN A 36 -25.76 18.12 -16.18
CA ASN A 36 -26.91 17.26 -16.37
C ASN A 36 -27.12 16.24 -15.23
N ASP A 37 -26.08 15.96 -14.45
CA ASP A 37 -26.11 15.12 -13.24
C ASP A 37 -24.91 15.45 -12.34
N SER A 38 -24.92 14.90 -11.12
CA SER A 38 -23.82 15.05 -10.14
C SER A 38 -22.51 14.39 -10.55
N VAL A 39 -22.53 13.55 -11.59
CA VAL A 39 -21.36 12.80 -12.05
C VAL A 39 -20.97 13.20 -13.47
N ILE A 40 -19.73 13.54 -13.64
CA ILE A 40 -19.08 13.82 -14.91
C ILE A 40 -18.08 12.68 -15.16
N THR A 41 -18.13 12.06 -16.33
CA THR A 41 -17.24 10.96 -16.72
C THR A 41 -16.56 11.25 -18.05
N GLY A 42 -15.31 10.89 -18.19
CA GLY A 42 -14.60 11.14 -19.45
C GLY A 42 -13.19 10.53 -19.48
N LEU A 43 -12.62 10.60 -20.69
CA LEU A 43 -11.23 10.28 -20.92
C LEU A 43 -10.36 11.49 -20.66
N SER A 44 -9.23 11.27 -20.03
CA SER A 44 -8.24 12.30 -19.73
C SER A 44 -6.83 11.77 -19.83
N THR A 45 -5.89 12.70 -19.79
CA THR A 45 -4.45 12.39 -19.69
C THR A 45 -3.88 13.12 -18.48
N ILE A 46 -3.31 12.37 -17.54
CA ILE A 46 -2.67 12.89 -16.33
C ILE A 46 -1.18 12.49 -16.38
N GLY A 47 -0.29 13.48 -16.50
CA GLY A 47 1.15 13.24 -16.58
C GLY A 47 1.59 12.34 -17.76
N GLY A 48 0.86 12.38 -18.88
CA GLY A 48 1.11 11.52 -20.04
C GLY A 48 0.38 10.17 -20.02
N ASN A 49 -0.23 9.78 -18.90
CA ASN A 49 -0.99 8.55 -18.77
C ASN A 49 -2.45 8.78 -19.12
N SER A 50 -2.97 8.02 -20.10
CA SER A 50 -4.41 7.98 -20.38
C SER A 50 -5.15 7.33 -19.21
N CYS A 51 -6.26 7.91 -18.80
CA CYS A 51 -7.10 7.40 -17.71
C CYS A 51 -8.58 7.73 -17.95
N VAL A 52 -9.45 7.00 -17.27
CA VAL A 52 -10.85 7.38 -17.10
C VAL A 52 -10.95 8.19 -15.82
N VAL A 53 -11.62 9.35 -15.92
CA VAL A 53 -11.94 10.21 -14.77
C VAL A 53 -13.43 10.10 -14.46
N ILE A 54 -13.72 9.90 -13.19
CA ILE A 54 -15.07 9.96 -12.59
C ILE A 54 -15.04 11.10 -11.59
N LEU A 55 -15.75 12.18 -11.88
CA LEU A 55 -15.85 13.36 -11.02
C LEU A 55 -17.26 13.46 -10.46
N MET A 56 -17.39 13.49 -9.14
CA MET A 56 -18.64 13.78 -8.44
C MET A 56 -18.62 15.23 -7.98
N ASP A 57 -19.60 16.01 -8.42
CA ASP A 57 -19.69 17.42 -8.11
C ASP A 57 -20.81 17.68 -7.07
N PHE A 58 -20.38 18.21 -5.92
CA PHE A 58 -21.29 18.51 -4.80
C PHE A 58 -22.33 19.59 -5.15
N SER A 59 -22.03 20.46 -6.09
CA SER A 59 -22.96 21.53 -6.48
C SER A 59 -24.26 21.02 -7.07
N PHE A 60 -24.26 19.85 -7.71
CA PHE A 60 -25.46 19.21 -8.22
C PHE A 60 -26.03 18.22 -7.20
N MET A 61 -27.17 18.51 -6.59
CA MET A 61 -27.86 17.66 -5.59
C MET A 61 -26.93 17.08 -4.51
N GLY A 62 -25.94 17.84 -4.06
CA GLY A 62 -24.99 17.39 -3.03
C GLY A 62 -24.06 16.27 -3.46
N GLY A 63 -23.82 16.10 -4.75
CA GLY A 63 -22.97 15.02 -5.27
C GLY A 63 -23.55 13.62 -5.04
N ASN A 64 -24.86 13.51 -4.79
CA ASN A 64 -25.48 12.27 -4.34
C ASN A 64 -25.56 11.22 -5.45
N LEU A 65 -25.32 9.97 -5.06
CA LEU A 65 -25.45 8.82 -5.95
C LEU A 65 -26.94 8.50 -6.19
N GLY A 66 -27.34 8.54 -7.44
CA GLY A 66 -28.67 8.17 -7.93
C GLY A 66 -28.59 7.25 -9.13
N LEU A 67 -29.72 6.97 -9.77
CA LEU A 67 -29.79 6.03 -10.90
C LEU A 67 -28.88 6.45 -12.06
N ILE A 68 -28.98 7.71 -12.50
CA ILE A 68 -28.18 8.23 -13.61
C ILE A 68 -26.69 8.26 -13.25
N SER A 69 -26.35 8.78 -12.08
CA SER A 69 -24.97 8.84 -11.62
C SER A 69 -24.34 7.46 -11.47
N GLY A 70 -25.09 6.48 -10.95
CA GLY A 70 -24.61 5.10 -10.85
C GLY A 70 -24.38 4.45 -12.21
N GLU A 71 -25.26 4.70 -13.18
CA GLU A 71 -25.07 4.25 -14.56
C GLU A 71 -23.84 4.86 -15.21
N LYS A 72 -23.65 6.19 -15.11
CA LYS A 72 -22.47 6.89 -15.64
C LYS A 72 -21.18 6.33 -15.04
N ILE A 73 -21.14 6.10 -13.73
CA ILE A 73 -19.99 5.52 -13.03
C ILE A 73 -19.70 4.11 -13.55
N SER A 74 -20.72 3.25 -13.65
CA SER A 74 -20.57 1.87 -14.11
C SER A 74 -20.03 1.83 -15.53
N GLN A 75 -20.58 2.59 -16.46
CA GLN A 75 -20.10 2.68 -17.84
C GLN A 75 -18.68 3.25 -17.96
N ALA A 76 -18.33 4.20 -17.10
CA ALA A 76 -16.97 4.75 -17.03
C ALA A 76 -15.97 3.67 -16.61
N ILE A 77 -16.29 2.89 -15.58
CA ILE A 77 -15.47 1.77 -15.12
C ILE A 77 -15.33 0.72 -16.23
N ASP A 78 -16.41 0.36 -16.91
CA ASP A 78 -16.39 -0.62 -18.02
C ASP A 78 -15.55 -0.09 -19.21
N THR A 79 -15.59 1.22 -19.45
CA THR A 79 -14.69 1.88 -20.43
C THR A 79 -13.24 1.75 -20.04
N ALA A 80 -12.90 1.95 -18.77
CA ALA A 80 -11.54 1.77 -18.27
C ALA A 80 -11.07 0.31 -18.43
N VAL A 81 -11.92 -0.66 -18.15
CA VAL A 81 -11.67 -2.09 -18.33
C VAL A 81 -11.40 -2.42 -19.80
N SER A 82 -12.27 -1.94 -20.70
CA SER A 82 -12.15 -2.22 -22.15
C SER A 82 -10.88 -1.62 -22.76
N LYS A 83 -10.49 -0.42 -22.31
CA LYS A 83 -9.30 0.30 -22.77
C LYS A 83 -8.02 -0.10 -21.99
N LYS A 84 -8.15 -0.84 -20.89
CA LYS A 84 -7.06 -1.22 -19.97
C LYS A 84 -6.29 0.01 -19.43
N ILE A 85 -7.01 1.03 -19.01
CA ILE A 85 -6.45 2.27 -18.47
C ILE A 85 -6.92 2.50 -17.05
N PRO A 86 -6.14 3.24 -16.21
CA PRO A 86 -6.49 3.53 -14.82
C PRO A 86 -7.81 4.27 -14.65
N ILE A 87 -8.44 4.07 -13.47
CA ILE A 87 -9.63 4.79 -13.00
C ILE A 87 -9.20 5.82 -11.96
N ILE A 88 -9.59 7.07 -12.17
CA ILE A 88 -9.36 8.17 -11.23
C ILE A 88 -10.72 8.71 -10.80
N SER A 89 -11.06 8.53 -9.52
CA SER A 89 -12.31 8.99 -8.94
C SER A 89 -12.06 10.19 -8.04
N ILE A 90 -12.63 11.35 -8.40
CA ILE A 90 -12.60 12.56 -7.56
C ILE A 90 -13.99 12.69 -6.95
N ILE A 91 -14.07 12.54 -5.62
CA ILE A 91 -15.35 12.28 -4.94
C ILE A 91 -15.69 13.42 -4.00
N SER A 92 -16.77 14.14 -4.34
CA SER A 92 -17.44 15.09 -3.45
C SER A 92 -18.93 14.72 -3.37
N SER A 93 -19.37 14.13 -2.24
CA SER A 93 -20.70 13.59 -2.10
C SER A 93 -21.19 13.60 -0.66
N SER A 94 -22.48 13.94 -0.47
CA SER A 94 -23.17 13.79 0.82
C SER A 94 -23.88 12.43 0.98
N GLY A 95 -23.82 11.56 -0.03
CA GLY A 95 -24.33 10.18 0.08
C GLY A 95 -25.29 9.76 -1.03
N THR A 96 -26.53 9.47 -0.68
CA THR A 96 -27.56 8.86 -1.53
C THR A 96 -28.61 9.85 -1.94
N ARG A 97 -29.10 9.74 -3.16
CA ARG A 97 -30.25 10.46 -3.67
C ARG A 97 -31.55 9.77 -3.22
N ILE A 98 -32.00 10.13 -2.00
CA ILE A 98 -33.11 9.46 -1.32
C ILE A 98 -34.45 9.59 -2.04
N GLU A 99 -34.64 10.64 -2.85
CA GLU A 99 -35.82 10.89 -3.65
C GLU A 99 -36.08 9.78 -4.68
N GLU A 100 -35.03 9.10 -5.15
CA GLU A 100 -35.14 7.98 -6.08
C GLU A 100 -35.39 6.62 -5.38
N GLY A 101 -35.50 6.61 -4.05
CA GLY A 101 -35.82 5.43 -3.26
C GLY A 101 -34.85 4.26 -3.47
N VAL A 102 -35.41 3.06 -3.62
CA VAL A 102 -34.60 1.80 -3.76
C VAL A 102 -33.75 1.81 -5.02
N LEU A 103 -34.09 2.55 -6.07
CA LEU A 103 -33.31 2.60 -7.31
C LEU A 103 -31.90 3.19 -7.07
N SER A 104 -31.81 4.24 -6.24
CA SER A 104 -30.52 4.80 -5.87
C SER A 104 -29.69 3.82 -5.02
N LEU A 105 -30.31 3.05 -4.14
CA LEU A 105 -29.63 2.02 -3.35
C LEU A 105 -29.08 0.91 -4.24
N MET A 106 -29.80 0.47 -5.26
CA MET A 106 -29.37 -0.56 -6.20
C MET A 106 -28.13 -0.16 -7.01
N GLN A 107 -27.85 1.15 -7.12
CA GLN A 107 -26.64 1.61 -7.79
C GLN A 107 -25.35 1.20 -7.05
N MET A 108 -25.41 1.04 -5.73
CA MET A 108 -24.25 0.49 -4.99
C MET A 108 -23.87 -0.90 -5.49
N ALA A 109 -24.84 -1.79 -5.68
CA ALA A 109 -24.56 -3.13 -6.19
C ALA A 109 -23.98 -3.07 -7.61
N LYS A 110 -24.53 -2.22 -8.48
CA LYS A 110 -24.07 -2.05 -9.86
C LYS A 110 -22.62 -1.56 -9.93
N VAL A 111 -22.30 -0.46 -9.23
CA VAL A 111 -20.94 0.08 -9.17
C VAL A 111 -19.97 -0.92 -8.54
N THR A 112 -20.40 -1.66 -7.50
CA THR A 112 -19.59 -2.71 -6.88
C THR A 112 -19.22 -3.81 -7.88
N LEU A 113 -20.16 -4.25 -8.71
CA LEU A 113 -19.90 -5.28 -9.73
C LEU A 113 -18.91 -4.79 -10.80
N SER A 114 -19.06 -3.55 -11.27
CA SER A 114 -18.11 -2.95 -12.23
C SER A 114 -16.70 -2.81 -11.61
N MET A 115 -16.60 -2.35 -10.35
CA MET A 115 -15.32 -2.28 -9.64
C MET A 115 -14.69 -3.66 -9.40
N ALA A 116 -15.49 -4.67 -9.06
CA ALA A 116 -15.02 -6.05 -8.91
C ALA A 116 -14.46 -6.58 -10.25
N ASN A 117 -15.14 -6.30 -11.38
CA ASN A 117 -14.64 -6.62 -12.71
C ASN A 117 -13.31 -5.89 -13.00
N ALA A 118 -13.22 -4.59 -12.75
CA ALA A 118 -11.99 -3.82 -12.92
C ALA A 118 -10.83 -4.40 -12.09
N LYS A 119 -11.09 -4.77 -10.83
CA LYS A 119 -10.11 -5.44 -9.97
C LYS A 119 -9.65 -6.77 -10.54
N SER A 120 -10.56 -7.60 -11.05
CA SER A 120 -10.22 -8.89 -11.66
C SER A 120 -9.36 -8.75 -12.93
N LYS A 121 -9.48 -7.61 -13.63
CA LYS A 121 -8.70 -7.26 -14.82
C LYS A 121 -7.44 -6.46 -14.50
N LYS A 122 -7.08 -6.35 -13.22
CA LYS A 122 -5.88 -5.62 -12.75
C LYS A 122 -5.87 -4.14 -13.18
N ILE A 123 -7.04 -3.49 -13.30
CA ILE A 123 -7.12 -2.07 -13.63
C ILE A 123 -6.76 -1.25 -12.38
N PRO A 124 -5.75 -0.38 -12.43
CA PRO A 124 -5.39 0.49 -11.30
C PRO A 124 -6.50 1.49 -10.99
N SER A 125 -6.74 1.75 -9.71
CA SER A 125 -7.76 2.69 -9.25
C SER A 125 -7.23 3.60 -8.14
N VAL A 126 -7.42 4.90 -8.32
CA VAL A 126 -7.03 5.93 -7.35
C VAL A 126 -8.25 6.80 -7.05
N SER A 127 -8.58 6.96 -5.78
CA SER A 127 -9.62 7.89 -5.34
C SER A 127 -9.02 9.10 -4.63
N LEU A 128 -9.55 10.27 -4.95
CA LEU A 128 -9.29 11.53 -4.27
C LEU A 128 -10.57 11.98 -3.57
N LEU A 129 -10.54 12.00 -2.23
CA LEU A 129 -11.66 12.40 -1.40
C LEU A 129 -11.60 13.90 -1.18
N THR A 130 -12.66 14.59 -1.59
CA THR A 130 -12.83 16.04 -1.36
C THR A 130 -13.92 16.28 -0.31
N ASN A 131 -14.14 17.50 0.08
CA ASN A 131 -15.07 17.83 1.17
C ASN A 131 -16.49 18.14 0.67
N PRO A 132 -17.51 17.38 1.11
CA PRO A 132 -17.48 16.15 1.90
C PRO A 132 -17.38 14.90 1.02
N CYS A 133 -16.95 13.77 1.59
CA CYS A 133 -17.05 12.46 0.95
C CYS A 133 -17.69 11.46 1.91
N THR A 134 -19.01 11.25 1.79
CA THR A 134 -19.79 10.44 2.72
C THR A 134 -20.74 9.46 2.04
N GLY A 135 -21.24 8.49 2.82
CA GLY A 135 -22.28 7.56 2.40
C GLY A 135 -21.88 6.61 1.28
N GLN A 136 -22.79 6.40 0.34
CA GLN A 136 -22.64 5.39 -0.72
C GLN A 136 -21.40 5.61 -1.60
N ALA A 137 -21.10 6.86 -1.96
CA ALA A 137 -19.96 7.18 -2.79
C ALA A 137 -18.62 6.84 -2.09
N TYR A 138 -18.54 7.12 -0.78
CA TYR A 138 -17.39 6.68 0.02
C TYR A 138 -17.24 5.16 0.00
N ILE A 139 -18.34 4.42 0.23
CA ILE A 139 -18.29 2.94 0.29
C ILE A 139 -17.92 2.35 -1.08
N THR A 140 -18.57 2.78 -2.17
CA THR A 140 -18.46 2.09 -3.47
C THR A 140 -17.28 2.51 -4.33
N LEU A 141 -16.84 3.76 -4.24
CA LEU A 141 -15.70 4.26 -5.02
C LEU A 141 -14.44 4.35 -4.19
N ALA A 142 -14.50 5.00 -3.01
CA ALA A 142 -13.31 5.24 -2.22
C ALA A 142 -12.73 3.94 -1.66
N THR A 143 -13.53 3.15 -0.91
CA THR A 143 -13.00 1.96 -0.21
C THR A 143 -12.57 0.84 -1.15
N PHE A 144 -13.06 0.83 -2.39
CA PHE A 144 -12.66 -0.16 -3.40
C PHE A 144 -11.41 0.26 -4.18
N SER A 145 -10.95 1.49 -4.05
CA SER A 145 -9.73 1.94 -4.74
C SER A 145 -8.45 1.35 -4.13
N ASP A 146 -7.44 1.19 -4.97
CA ASP A 146 -6.14 0.69 -4.56
C ASP A 146 -5.40 1.67 -3.68
N ILE A 147 -5.45 2.94 -4.09
CA ILE A 147 -4.88 4.08 -3.36
C ILE A 147 -5.98 5.09 -3.09
N ILE A 148 -6.03 5.57 -1.86
CA ILE A 148 -7.00 6.59 -1.41
C ILE A 148 -6.24 7.82 -0.95
N LEU A 149 -6.43 8.91 -1.66
CA LEU A 149 -5.94 10.24 -1.31
C LEU A 149 -7.09 11.08 -0.74
N SER A 150 -6.77 12.08 0.05
CA SER A 150 -7.75 13.06 0.54
C SER A 150 -7.23 14.47 0.47
N GLU A 151 -8.12 15.45 0.31
CA GLU A 151 -7.78 16.86 0.54
C GLU A 151 -7.62 17.13 2.04
N PRO A 152 -6.78 18.11 2.44
CA PRO A 152 -6.70 18.56 3.82
C PRO A 152 -8.06 18.99 4.36
N GLY A 153 -8.40 18.57 5.57
CA GLY A 153 -9.64 18.95 6.25
C GLY A 153 -10.94 18.41 5.62
N ALA A 154 -10.87 17.50 4.65
CA ALA A 154 -12.06 16.87 4.10
C ALA A 154 -12.79 16.05 5.16
N SER A 155 -14.11 16.16 5.20
CA SER A 155 -14.97 15.31 6.03
C SER A 155 -15.27 14.01 5.30
N VAL A 156 -14.84 12.88 5.88
CA VAL A 156 -14.92 11.56 5.24
C VAL A 156 -15.59 10.56 6.18
N GLY A 157 -16.48 9.72 5.65
CA GLY A 157 -17.07 8.65 6.44
C GLY A 157 -18.34 8.06 5.87
N MET A 158 -18.89 7.08 6.58
CA MET A 158 -20.08 6.36 6.15
C MET A 158 -21.37 7.18 6.31
N SER A 159 -21.58 7.79 7.48
CA SER A 159 -22.84 8.49 7.78
C SER A 159 -22.84 9.94 7.31
N PRO A 160 -23.95 10.47 6.80
CA PRO A 160 -24.08 11.88 6.45
C PRO A 160 -23.85 12.79 7.66
N LEU A 161 -23.33 13.99 7.43
CA LEU A 161 -23.06 14.96 8.51
C LEU A 161 -24.32 15.40 9.28
N LYS A 162 -25.48 15.36 8.62
CA LYS A 162 -26.77 15.77 9.22
C LYS A 162 -27.28 14.79 10.25
N ASP A 163 -27.01 13.49 10.11
CA ASP A 163 -27.54 12.43 10.95
C ASP A 163 -26.77 12.29 12.28
N LEU A 164 -25.66 13.01 12.41
CA LEU A 164 -24.82 12.96 13.60
C LEU A 164 -25.31 13.85 14.77
N LYS A 165 -26.36 14.67 14.55
CA LYS A 165 -26.95 15.53 15.57
C LYS A 165 -28.05 14.85 16.39
N GLY A 166 -28.39 13.60 16.06
CA GLY A 166 -29.39 12.80 16.77
C GLY A 166 -28.77 11.82 17.77
N ASP A 167 -29.54 11.33 18.69
CA ASP A 167 -29.44 10.44 19.86
C ASP A 167 -28.19 9.56 20.14
N PHE A 168 -27.16 9.57 19.31
CA PHE A 168 -25.95 8.75 19.49
C PHE A 168 -24.77 9.48 20.16
N GLY A 169 -25.05 10.49 20.97
CA GLY A 169 -24.00 11.27 21.63
C GLY A 169 -23.23 12.17 20.66
N SER A 170 -22.43 13.07 21.18
CA SER A 170 -21.59 13.95 20.37
C SER A 170 -20.60 13.11 19.55
N VAL A 171 -20.92 12.82 18.30
CA VAL A 171 -19.91 12.27 17.37
C VAL A 171 -18.91 13.36 17.15
N ASP A 172 -17.71 13.09 17.61
CA ASP A 172 -16.58 13.97 17.45
C ASP A 172 -16.32 14.21 15.96
N PHE A 173 -16.54 15.43 15.49
CA PHE A 173 -16.26 15.83 14.12
C PHE A 173 -14.78 15.60 13.77
N GLU A 174 -13.88 15.70 14.74
CA GLU A 174 -12.45 15.47 14.58
C GLU A 174 -12.17 14.03 14.14
N SER A 175 -13.01 13.06 14.52
CA SER A 175 -12.85 11.66 14.12
C SER A 175 -13.06 11.40 12.63
N ARG A 176 -13.60 12.36 11.88
CA ARG A 176 -13.94 12.24 10.44
C ARG A 176 -13.12 13.12 9.53
N THR A 177 -12.15 13.81 10.05
CA THR A 177 -11.23 14.61 9.25
C THR A 177 -10.25 13.69 8.48
N SER A 178 -9.74 14.21 7.37
CA SER A 178 -8.66 13.55 6.62
C SER A 178 -7.48 13.14 7.51
N ASP A 179 -7.10 14.01 8.47
CA ASP A 179 -6.01 13.76 9.41
C ASP A 179 -6.31 12.55 10.30
N SER A 180 -7.52 12.47 10.84
CA SER A 180 -7.96 11.33 11.63
C SER A 180 -8.05 10.04 10.79
N MET A 181 -8.50 10.13 9.55
CA MET A 181 -8.53 8.99 8.63
C MET A 181 -7.12 8.50 8.30
N LEU A 182 -6.17 9.42 8.11
CA LEU A 182 -4.77 9.08 7.84
C LEU A 182 -4.11 8.42 9.06
N SER A 183 -4.30 8.97 10.25
CA SER A 183 -3.72 8.41 11.50
C SER A 183 -4.24 7.01 11.78
N ARG A 184 -5.49 6.71 11.40
CA ARG A 184 -6.10 5.38 11.51
C ARG A 184 -5.81 4.47 10.30
N GLY A 185 -5.01 4.92 9.33
CA GLY A 185 -4.65 4.12 8.17
C GLY A 185 -5.81 3.77 7.22
N LEU A 186 -6.87 4.59 7.21
CA LEU A 186 -8.03 4.40 6.33
C LEU A 186 -7.85 5.06 4.97
N ILE A 187 -6.92 6.02 4.87
CA ILE A 187 -6.45 6.63 3.63
C ILE A 187 -4.92 6.57 3.57
N ASP A 188 -4.34 6.72 2.36
CA ASP A 188 -2.90 6.58 2.16
C ASP A 188 -2.15 7.90 2.29
N SER A 189 -2.76 9.01 1.86
CA SER A 189 -2.10 10.33 1.90
C SER A 189 -3.09 11.48 1.87
N ILE A 190 -2.68 12.61 2.46
CA ILE A 190 -3.37 13.90 2.33
C ILE A 190 -2.58 14.75 1.34
N VAL A 191 -3.26 15.24 0.30
CA VAL A 191 -2.62 15.95 -0.81
C VAL A 191 -3.30 17.31 -1.05
N ASN A 192 -2.54 18.37 -0.94
CA ASN A 192 -3.00 19.71 -1.27
C ASN A 192 -3.39 19.81 -2.77
N ARG A 193 -4.44 20.59 -3.06
CA ARG A 193 -5.01 20.72 -4.41
C ARG A 193 -3.98 21.00 -5.50
N ASN A 194 -3.01 21.85 -5.23
CA ASN A 194 -1.97 22.23 -6.18
C ASN A 194 -1.00 21.07 -6.56
N HIS A 195 -0.92 20.02 -5.73
CA HIS A 195 -0.04 18.87 -5.95
C HIS A 195 -0.78 17.59 -6.37
N GLN A 196 -2.12 17.62 -6.44
CA GLN A 196 -2.93 16.43 -6.74
C GLN A 196 -2.59 15.83 -8.10
N LYS A 197 -2.48 16.65 -9.14
CA LYS A 197 -2.17 16.19 -10.49
C LYS A 197 -0.83 15.47 -10.55
N GLU A 198 0.20 16.02 -9.92
CA GLU A 198 1.53 15.45 -9.86
C GLU A 198 1.52 14.12 -9.09
N GLN A 199 0.88 14.11 -7.91
CA GLN A 199 0.82 12.93 -7.07
C GLN A 199 0.03 11.79 -7.71
N ILE A 200 -1.12 12.07 -8.33
CA ILE A 200 -1.92 11.08 -9.06
C ILE A 200 -1.12 10.53 -10.24
N SER A 201 -0.46 11.40 -11.01
CA SER A 201 0.40 10.97 -12.12
C SER A 201 1.46 9.97 -11.66
N ARG A 202 2.18 10.31 -10.60
CA ARG A 202 3.22 9.46 -10.02
C ARG A 202 2.70 8.10 -9.55
N ILE A 203 1.53 8.09 -8.89
CA ILE A 203 0.90 6.85 -8.43
C ILE A 203 0.50 5.97 -9.63
N ILE A 204 -0.08 6.56 -10.66
CA ILE A 204 -0.44 5.84 -11.89
C ILE A 204 0.81 5.24 -12.55
N ASP A 205 1.89 6.00 -12.67
CA ASP A 205 3.15 5.53 -13.24
C ASP A 205 3.69 4.32 -12.45
N LEU A 206 3.66 4.38 -11.12
CA LEU A 206 4.11 3.29 -10.26
C LEU A 206 3.20 2.05 -10.38
N LEU A 207 1.88 2.21 -10.40
CA LEU A 207 0.94 1.09 -10.49
C LEU A 207 0.90 0.44 -11.88
N ASN A 208 1.08 1.20 -12.94
CA ASN A 208 1.12 0.67 -14.31
C ASN A 208 2.33 -0.26 -14.55
N ASN A 209 3.38 -0.14 -13.72
CA ASN A 209 4.57 -0.99 -13.76
C ASN A 209 5.14 -1.19 -15.18
N ASN A 210 5.05 -0.15 -16.03
CA ASN A 210 5.46 -0.21 -17.44
C ASN A 210 6.98 -0.06 -17.61
N HIS A 211 7.69 0.35 -16.57
CA HIS A 211 9.11 0.60 -16.61
C HIS A 211 9.90 -0.67 -16.32
N LYS A 212 10.81 -1.00 -17.23
CA LYS A 212 11.72 -2.13 -17.04
C LYS A 212 12.98 -1.66 -16.32
N LEU A 213 13.57 -2.56 -15.55
CA LEU A 213 14.83 -2.33 -14.88
C LEU A 213 15.91 -1.94 -15.92
N ILE A 214 16.45 -0.73 -15.77
CA ILE A 214 17.59 -0.25 -16.56
C ILE A 214 18.85 -0.75 -15.84
N TYR A 215 19.23 -1.97 -16.15
CA TYR A 215 20.45 -2.57 -15.66
C TYR A 215 21.25 -3.14 -16.83
N GLU A 216 22.30 -2.44 -17.22
CA GLU A 216 23.29 -3.01 -18.12
C GLU A 216 24.10 -4.05 -17.36
N SER A 217 23.89 -5.31 -17.66
CA SER A 217 24.72 -6.41 -17.15
C SER A 217 26.09 -6.42 -17.85
N LYS A 218 26.85 -5.36 -17.74
CA LYS A 218 28.29 -5.53 -17.78
C LYS A 218 28.59 -6.45 -16.61
N LYS A 219 29.23 -7.62 -16.87
CA LYS A 219 29.65 -8.59 -15.88
C LYS A 219 30.31 -7.87 -14.68
N THR A 220 29.51 -7.33 -13.82
CA THR A 220 29.96 -6.86 -12.52
C THR A 220 30.08 -8.13 -11.70
N ASN A 221 31.23 -8.82 -11.88
CA ASN A 221 31.64 -9.81 -10.91
C ASN A 221 31.70 -9.02 -9.60
N LEU A 222 30.76 -9.29 -8.69
CA LEU A 222 30.92 -8.86 -7.32
C LEU A 222 32.27 -9.40 -6.91
N THR A 223 33.18 -8.54 -6.53
CA THR A 223 34.54 -8.93 -6.10
C THR A 223 34.34 -9.97 -5.00
N PRO A 224 35.03 -11.13 -5.04
CA PRO A 224 34.96 -12.08 -3.96
C PRO A 224 35.27 -11.36 -2.66
N PHE A 225 34.31 -11.38 -1.75
CA PHE A 225 34.38 -10.68 -0.48
C PHE A 225 34.76 -11.72 0.61
N ILE A 226 35.69 -11.37 1.47
CA ILE A 226 36.04 -12.18 2.63
C ILE A 226 35.29 -11.61 3.82
N LEU A 227 34.43 -12.44 4.43
CA LEU A 227 33.71 -12.08 5.66
C LEU A 227 34.72 -11.76 6.77
N SER A 228 34.43 -10.72 7.52
CA SER A 228 35.24 -10.38 8.71
C SER A 228 35.20 -11.52 9.73
N ASP A 229 36.32 -11.77 10.38
CA ASP A 229 36.45 -12.81 11.43
C ASP A 229 35.98 -12.27 12.78
N LEU A 230 34.73 -11.79 12.83
CA LEU A 230 34.08 -11.30 14.05
C LEU A 230 33.33 -12.43 14.73
N SER A 231 33.42 -12.47 16.05
CA SER A 231 32.61 -13.34 16.89
C SER A 231 31.12 -12.99 16.80
N ILE A 232 30.25 -13.93 17.15
CA ILE A 232 28.79 -13.67 17.21
C ILE A 232 28.45 -12.52 18.15
N ASP A 233 29.12 -12.41 19.30
CA ASP A 233 28.91 -11.33 20.27
C ASP A 233 29.27 -9.95 19.71
N GLU A 234 30.30 -9.85 18.91
CA GLU A 234 30.66 -8.61 18.23
C GLU A 234 29.65 -8.26 17.17
N ARG A 235 29.12 -9.22 16.40
CA ARG A 235 28.05 -9.00 15.44
C ARG A 235 26.76 -8.56 16.10
N VAL A 236 26.37 -9.16 17.22
CA VAL A 236 25.21 -8.73 18.01
C VAL A 236 25.36 -7.29 18.50
N LYS A 237 26.56 -6.91 18.99
CA LYS A 237 26.82 -5.50 19.38
C LYS A 237 26.73 -4.54 18.22
N ILE A 238 27.21 -4.93 17.03
CA ILE A 238 27.13 -4.10 15.81
C ILE A 238 25.69 -4.02 15.31
N SER A 239 24.96 -5.13 15.26
CA SER A 239 23.55 -5.15 14.79
C SER A 239 22.63 -4.32 15.67
N SER A 240 22.87 -4.32 16.98
CA SER A 240 22.10 -3.55 17.98
C SER A 240 22.62 -2.13 18.22
N ASN A 241 23.60 -1.65 17.46
CA ASN A 241 24.15 -0.31 17.63
C ASN A 241 23.07 0.76 17.35
N LYS A 242 22.90 1.71 18.27
CA LYS A 242 21.91 2.78 18.18
C LYS A 242 22.07 3.68 16.95
N ASN A 243 23.27 3.77 16.41
CA ASN A 243 23.58 4.56 15.21
C ASN A 243 23.45 3.74 13.93
N ARG A 244 23.12 2.44 14.01
CA ARG A 244 22.86 1.62 12.83
C ARG A 244 21.65 2.18 12.08
N PRO A 245 21.76 2.44 10.76
CA PRO A 245 20.64 2.90 9.96
C PRO A 245 19.44 1.96 10.06
N LYS A 246 18.26 2.55 10.23
CA LYS A 246 16.99 1.87 10.26
C LYS A 246 16.44 1.70 8.85
N ALA A 247 15.37 0.91 8.70
CA ALA A 247 14.76 0.64 7.40
C ALA A 247 14.38 1.93 6.65
N SER A 248 13.82 2.94 7.32
CA SER A 248 13.48 4.24 6.72
C SER A 248 14.66 4.89 6.00
N VAL A 249 15.87 4.85 6.62
CA VAL A 249 17.08 5.42 6.03
C VAL A 249 17.52 4.64 4.78
N PHE A 250 17.34 3.31 4.78
CA PHE A 250 17.59 2.51 3.56
C PHE A 250 16.65 2.91 2.43
N LEU A 251 15.37 3.15 2.74
CA LEU A 251 14.38 3.53 1.71
C LEU A 251 14.75 4.85 1.04
N GLU A 252 15.20 5.84 1.80
CA GLU A 252 15.60 7.15 1.29
C GLU A 252 16.86 7.11 0.42
N ASN A 253 17.80 6.17 0.68
CA ASN A 253 19.11 6.16 0.02
C ASN A 253 19.25 5.08 -1.07
N VAL A 254 18.42 4.04 -1.06
CA VAL A 254 18.50 2.92 -2.01
C VAL A 254 17.52 3.07 -3.17
N PHE A 255 16.37 3.69 -2.93
CA PHE A 255 15.28 3.76 -3.91
C PHE A 255 15.00 5.19 -4.36
N GLU A 256 14.41 5.29 -5.54
CA GLU A 256 13.84 6.53 -6.07
C GLU A 256 12.32 6.54 -5.89
N HIS A 257 11.74 7.74 -5.81
CA HIS A 257 10.30 7.94 -5.91
C HIS A 257 9.45 7.09 -4.95
N PHE A 258 9.83 7.04 -3.68
CA PHE A 258 9.06 6.33 -2.68
C PHE A 258 7.69 7.01 -2.43
N PHE A 259 6.61 6.23 -2.53
CA PHE A 259 5.25 6.61 -2.15
C PHE A 259 4.76 5.67 -1.06
N GLU A 260 4.62 6.18 0.17
CA GLU A 260 4.16 5.40 1.31
C GLU A 260 2.68 5.03 1.18
N ILE A 261 2.36 3.75 1.41
CA ILE A 261 1.00 3.21 1.51
C ILE A 261 0.72 2.99 2.99
N LYS A 262 -0.26 3.72 3.56
CA LYS A 262 -0.52 3.74 5.00
C LYS A 262 -1.63 2.79 5.41
N GLY A 263 -1.45 2.22 6.60
CA GLY A 263 -2.47 1.53 7.36
C GLY A 263 -2.91 0.16 6.84
N ASP A 264 -3.67 -0.49 7.70
CA ASP A 264 -4.29 -1.80 7.43
C ASP A 264 -5.71 -1.70 6.83
N ARG A 265 -6.25 -0.49 6.66
CA ARG A 265 -7.63 -0.17 6.23
C ARG A 265 -8.71 -0.57 7.23
N LEU A 266 -8.35 -0.88 8.47
CA LEU A 266 -9.30 -1.32 9.50
C LEU A 266 -9.21 -0.50 10.79
N LEU A 267 -8.02 -0.40 11.39
CA LEU A 267 -7.87 0.12 12.74
C LEU A 267 -6.84 1.22 12.87
N GLU A 268 -5.63 1.03 12.33
CA GLU A 268 -4.48 1.87 12.70
C GLU A 268 -3.44 1.94 11.57
N ASN A 269 -2.65 3.01 11.57
CA ASN A 269 -1.41 3.09 10.83
C ASN A 269 -0.24 2.92 11.78
N SER A 270 0.38 1.75 11.79
CA SER A 270 1.59 1.54 12.58
C SER A 270 2.82 2.16 11.90
N GLU A 271 3.71 2.73 12.72
CA GLU A 271 5.01 3.25 12.32
C GLU A 271 6.11 2.17 12.35
N ARG A 272 5.82 0.97 12.88
CA ARG A 272 6.78 -0.14 12.95
C ARG A 272 6.94 -0.86 11.62
N ILE A 273 5.97 -0.68 10.73
CA ILE A 273 6.00 -1.21 9.37
C ILE A 273 5.86 -0.06 8.38
N ILE A 274 6.80 0.06 7.48
CA ILE A 274 6.74 1.00 6.36
C ILE A 274 6.42 0.19 5.11
N THR A 275 5.34 0.56 4.41
CA THR A 275 4.97 -0.05 3.13
C THR A 275 4.83 1.01 2.07
N GLY A 276 5.18 0.69 0.83
CA GLY A 276 5.03 1.66 -0.25
C GLY A 276 5.53 1.19 -1.60
N LEU A 277 5.20 1.96 -2.61
CA LEU A 277 5.72 1.81 -3.96
C LEU A 277 6.96 2.67 -4.13
N ALA A 278 7.99 2.12 -4.76
CA ALA A 278 9.24 2.82 -5.05
C ALA A 278 9.76 2.46 -6.44
N GLN A 279 10.84 3.10 -6.86
CA GLN A 279 11.57 2.68 -8.06
C GLN A 279 12.98 2.23 -7.69
N LEU A 280 13.42 1.15 -8.32
CA LEU A 280 14.78 0.65 -8.26
C LEU A 280 15.33 0.55 -9.70
N GLY A 281 16.24 1.45 -10.07
CA GLY A 281 16.75 1.50 -11.43
C GLY A 281 15.66 1.65 -12.48
N GLY A 282 14.65 2.44 -12.21
CA GLY A 282 13.49 2.70 -13.06
C GLY A 282 12.35 1.69 -12.95
N GLN A 283 12.57 0.47 -12.45
CA GLN A 283 11.49 -0.51 -12.25
C GLN A 283 10.74 -0.24 -10.95
N THR A 284 9.40 -0.27 -11.01
CA THR A 284 8.57 -0.21 -9.80
C THR A 284 8.77 -1.46 -8.95
N VAL A 285 8.89 -1.25 -7.65
CA VAL A 285 8.95 -2.30 -6.62
C VAL A 285 8.02 -1.95 -5.46
N MET A 286 7.44 -2.95 -4.84
CA MET A 286 6.76 -2.82 -3.56
C MET A 286 7.76 -3.02 -2.43
N ILE A 287 7.73 -2.15 -1.46
CA ILE A 287 8.55 -2.24 -0.24
C ILE A 287 7.66 -2.62 0.93
N VAL A 288 8.13 -3.56 1.75
CA VAL A 288 7.61 -3.86 3.08
C VAL A 288 8.79 -3.91 4.03
N ALA A 289 8.89 -2.96 4.94
CA ALA A 289 10.06 -2.78 5.78
C ALA A 289 9.69 -2.74 7.27
N GLN A 290 10.39 -3.51 8.07
CA GLN A 290 10.29 -3.47 9.53
C GLN A 290 11.18 -2.34 10.05
N GLU A 291 10.57 -1.39 10.75
CA GLU A 291 11.25 -0.25 11.36
C GLU A 291 11.48 -0.50 12.85
N ASN A 292 12.71 -0.76 13.23
CA ASN A 292 13.05 -0.97 14.62
C ASN A 292 13.06 0.36 15.40
N THR A 293 11.95 0.68 16.06
CA THR A 293 11.80 1.93 16.82
C THR A 293 12.28 1.78 18.25
N THR A 294 13.51 2.13 18.53
CA THR A 294 14.08 2.11 19.89
C THR A 294 13.69 3.32 20.76
N LYS A 295 12.84 4.24 20.26
CA LYS A 295 12.54 5.51 20.94
C LYS A 295 11.61 5.39 22.14
N ASN A 296 10.79 4.37 22.25
CA ASN A 296 9.90 4.16 23.40
C ASN A 296 10.41 2.99 24.24
N LYS A 297 10.52 3.18 25.54
CA LYS A 297 10.94 2.18 26.54
C LYS A 297 10.02 0.94 26.67
N SER A 298 8.90 0.90 25.96
CA SER A 298 8.11 -0.30 25.77
C SER A 298 8.62 -1.01 24.50
N SER A 299 9.43 -2.02 24.68
CA SER A 299 9.88 -2.95 23.64
C SER A 299 8.72 -3.82 23.15
N GLU A 300 7.61 -3.20 22.78
CA GLU A 300 6.47 -3.91 22.23
C GLU A 300 6.84 -4.33 20.80
N GLY A 301 6.77 -5.63 20.54
CA GLY A 301 6.97 -6.21 19.21
C GLY A 301 5.88 -5.82 18.21
N LEU A 302 5.91 -6.41 17.03
CA LEU A 302 4.90 -6.17 15.98
C LEU A 302 3.51 -6.61 16.41
N THR A 303 2.50 -5.86 15.99
CA THR A 303 1.09 -6.05 16.33
C THR A 303 0.31 -6.72 15.21
N SER A 304 -0.91 -7.12 15.48
CA SER A 304 -1.86 -7.62 14.47
C SER A 304 -2.07 -6.64 13.31
N THR A 305 -2.09 -5.33 13.62
CA THR A 305 -2.18 -4.25 12.61
C THR A 305 -0.97 -4.22 11.70
N ASP A 306 0.24 -4.42 12.25
CA ASP A 306 1.48 -4.48 11.48
C ASP A 306 1.44 -5.58 10.43
N PHE A 307 1.03 -6.77 10.80
CA PHE A 307 0.90 -7.91 9.88
C PHE A 307 -0.19 -7.68 8.82
N ARG A 308 -1.34 -7.10 9.19
CA ARG A 308 -2.38 -6.76 8.21
C ARG A 308 -1.91 -5.71 7.20
N LYS A 309 -1.12 -4.71 7.66
CA LYS A 309 -0.50 -3.71 6.77
C LYS A 309 0.47 -4.38 5.79
N CYS A 310 1.29 -5.33 6.25
CA CYS A 310 2.17 -6.15 5.39
C CYS A 310 1.36 -6.93 4.35
N SER A 311 0.36 -7.71 4.78
CA SER A 311 -0.48 -8.51 3.89
C SER A 311 -1.17 -7.66 2.83
N ARG A 312 -1.66 -6.48 3.19
CA ARG A 312 -2.29 -5.54 2.25
C ARG A 312 -1.31 -5.11 1.16
N ALA A 313 -0.09 -4.72 1.52
CA ALA A 313 0.93 -4.30 0.56
C ALA A 313 1.36 -5.45 -0.36
N ILE A 314 1.58 -6.65 0.20
CA ILE A 314 1.93 -7.86 -0.55
C ILE A 314 0.82 -8.22 -1.56
N LYS A 315 -0.45 -8.23 -1.13
CA LYS A 315 -1.61 -8.50 -2.00
C LYS A 315 -1.77 -7.46 -3.11
N LEU A 316 -1.49 -6.18 -2.81
CA LEU A 316 -1.48 -5.11 -3.83
C LEU A 316 -0.38 -5.34 -4.86
N ALA A 317 0.84 -5.65 -4.43
CA ALA A 317 1.96 -5.96 -5.31
C ALA A 317 1.68 -7.19 -6.19
N SER A 318 1.15 -8.26 -5.59
CA SER A 318 0.77 -9.49 -6.29
C SER A 318 -0.25 -9.21 -7.41
N ARG A 319 -1.22 -8.34 -7.14
CA ARG A 319 -2.26 -8.01 -8.12
C ARG A 319 -1.71 -7.33 -9.37
N PHE A 320 -0.71 -6.48 -9.22
CA PHE A 320 -0.10 -5.75 -10.34
C PHE A 320 1.21 -6.35 -10.85
N ASP A 321 1.57 -7.54 -10.40
CA ASP A 321 2.83 -8.22 -10.75
C ASP A 321 4.07 -7.33 -10.45
N ILE A 322 3.98 -6.49 -9.40
CA ILE A 322 5.07 -5.62 -8.96
C ILE A 322 6.03 -6.43 -8.09
N PRO A 323 7.34 -6.46 -8.39
CA PRO A 323 8.32 -7.13 -7.54
C PRO A 323 8.29 -6.63 -6.10
N LEU A 324 8.54 -7.52 -5.14
CA LEU A 324 8.52 -7.24 -3.71
C LEU A 324 9.94 -7.25 -3.14
N ILE A 325 10.24 -6.23 -2.33
CA ILE A 325 11.48 -6.19 -1.54
C ILE A 325 11.09 -5.99 -0.08
N THR A 326 11.52 -6.92 0.79
CA THR A 326 11.27 -6.84 2.22
C THR A 326 12.55 -6.51 2.98
N PHE A 327 12.46 -5.64 3.98
CA PHE A 327 13.54 -5.34 4.91
C PHE A 327 13.18 -5.85 6.29
N ILE A 328 14.07 -6.63 6.88
CA ILE A 328 13.86 -7.33 8.14
C ILE A 328 14.79 -6.76 9.20
N ASP A 329 14.19 -6.18 10.24
CA ASP A 329 14.84 -5.76 11.48
C ASP A 329 13.79 -5.69 12.58
N THR A 330 13.66 -6.76 13.34
CA THR A 330 12.58 -6.93 14.31
C THR A 330 13.07 -7.54 15.61
N VAL A 331 12.40 -7.16 16.69
CA VAL A 331 12.57 -7.73 18.04
C VAL A 331 11.56 -8.84 18.36
N GLY A 332 10.69 -9.19 17.41
CA GLY A 332 9.61 -10.16 17.60
C GLY A 332 8.21 -9.53 17.58
N HIS A 333 7.20 -10.29 17.97
CA HIS A 333 5.81 -9.84 18.05
C HIS A 333 5.40 -9.40 19.47
N ASN A 334 4.31 -8.66 19.56
CA ASN A 334 3.75 -8.23 20.84
C ASN A 334 2.93 -9.37 21.45
N MET A 335 3.34 -9.84 22.64
CA MET A 335 2.71 -10.96 23.37
C MET A 335 1.60 -10.50 24.31
N SER A 336 1.03 -9.31 24.12
CA SER A 336 -0.03 -8.82 25.01
C SER A 336 -1.37 -9.52 24.75
N TYR A 337 -2.18 -9.63 25.80
CA TYR A 337 -3.56 -10.15 25.72
C TYR A 337 -4.42 -9.38 24.70
N LYS A 338 -4.19 -8.07 24.56
CA LYS A 338 -4.85 -7.23 23.55
C LYS A 338 -4.59 -7.75 22.13
N GLU A 339 -3.35 -8.09 21.81
CA GLU A 339 -2.98 -8.58 20.48
C GLU A 339 -3.52 -9.99 20.20
N GLU A 340 -3.56 -10.85 21.23
CA GLU A 340 -4.21 -12.16 21.11
C GLU A 340 -5.69 -12.01 20.75
N ILE A 341 -6.44 -11.12 21.43
CA ILE A 341 -7.85 -10.84 21.09
C ILE A 341 -7.98 -10.26 19.67
N GLN A 342 -7.03 -9.45 19.23
CA GLN A 342 -7.02 -8.87 17.88
C GLN A 342 -6.58 -9.86 16.80
N GLY A 343 -6.27 -11.09 17.16
CA GLY A 343 -5.94 -12.18 16.25
C GLY A 343 -4.56 -12.05 15.62
N ILE A 344 -3.54 -11.74 16.42
CA ILE A 344 -2.16 -11.59 15.94
C ILE A 344 -1.67 -12.83 15.20
N GLY A 345 -1.94 -14.05 15.71
CA GLY A 345 -1.55 -15.28 15.05
C GLY A 345 -2.19 -15.46 13.66
N ILE A 346 -3.46 -15.06 13.50
CA ILE A 346 -4.15 -15.10 12.21
C ILE A 346 -3.53 -14.08 11.26
N SER A 347 -3.27 -12.86 11.72
CA SER A 347 -2.69 -11.79 10.88
C SER A 347 -1.27 -12.13 10.43
N LEU A 348 -0.47 -12.74 11.30
CA LEU A 348 0.87 -13.24 10.98
C LEU A 348 0.79 -14.39 9.97
N GLY A 349 -0.09 -15.36 10.20
CA GLY A 349 -0.31 -16.47 9.27
C GLY A 349 -0.76 -16.00 7.87
N ASP A 350 -1.66 -15.01 7.78
CA ASP A 350 -2.07 -14.41 6.51
C ASP A 350 -0.90 -13.70 5.80
N THR A 351 0.01 -13.07 6.55
CA THR A 351 1.23 -12.48 5.97
C THR A 351 2.14 -13.55 5.39
N MET A 352 2.41 -14.62 6.14
CA MET A 352 3.23 -15.75 5.66
C MET A 352 2.63 -16.39 4.41
N LEU A 353 1.31 -16.62 4.40
CA LEU A 353 0.62 -17.18 3.25
C LEU A 353 0.67 -16.25 2.04
N SER A 354 0.47 -14.94 2.25
CA SER A 354 0.57 -13.93 1.19
C SER A 354 1.98 -13.90 0.56
N MET A 355 3.04 -14.06 1.35
CA MET A 355 4.41 -14.20 0.86
C MET A 355 4.64 -15.51 0.11
N ALA A 356 4.09 -16.62 0.59
CA ALA A 356 4.22 -17.91 -0.06
C ALA A 356 3.52 -17.96 -1.43
N GLU A 357 2.33 -17.37 -1.53
CA GLU A 357 1.53 -17.28 -2.76
C GLU A 357 2.02 -16.19 -3.72
N PHE A 358 2.98 -15.36 -3.31
CA PHE A 358 3.47 -14.25 -4.12
C PHE A 358 4.19 -14.73 -5.38
N SER A 359 3.66 -14.39 -6.55
CA SER A 359 4.11 -14.91 -7.85
C SER A 359 5.12 -14.03 -8.59
N ALA A 360 5.16 -12.73 -8.33
CA ALA A 360 6.17 -11.84 -8.91
C ALA A 360 7.54 -12.03 -8.21
N PRO A 361 8.65 -11.50 -8.77
CA PRO A 361 9.96 -11.58 -8.12
C PRO A 361 9.96 -11.02 -6.70
N SER A 362 10.60 -11.71 -5.75
CA SER A 362 10.69 -11.28 -4.37
C SER A 362 12.09 -11.42 -3.79
N ILE A 363 12.53 -10.41 -3.03
CA ILE A 363 13.82 -10.34 -2.38
C ILE A 363 13.61 -9.93 -0.92
N SER A 364 14.16 -10.68 0.03
CA SER A 364 14.24 -10.26 1.43
C SER A 364 15.66 -9.84 1.79
N VAL A 365 15.79 -8.87 2.67
CA VAL A 365 17.06 -8.34 3.16
C VAL A 365 17.01 -8.25 4.68
N LEU A 366 17.80 -9.07 5.36
CA LEU A 366 18.00 -8.95 6.79
C LEU A 366 19.04 -7.85 7.06
N ILE A 367 18.60 -6.72 7.62
CA ILE A 367 19.43 -5.52 7.81
C ILE A 367 19.95 -5.33 9.24
N GLY A 368 19.34 -5.98 10.22
CA GLY A 368 19.67 -5.85 11.62
C GLY A 368 19.50 -7.17 12.36
N SER A 369 18.53 -7.23 13.25
CA SER A 369 18.15 -8.46 13.97
C SER A 369 16.91 -9.07 13.32
N GLY A 370 16.98 -10.34 12.97
CA GLY A 370 15.83 -11.13 12.54
C GLY A 370 15.62 -12.23 13.56
N GLY A 371 14.40 -12.43 14.00
CA GLY A 371 14.12 -13.49 14.96
C GLY A 371 12.68 -13.92 14.92
N THR A 372 12.46 -15.14 15.34
CA THR A 372 11.14 -15.74 15.47
C THR A 372 10.34 -15.78 14.15
N GLU A 373 9.11 -16.21 14.24
CA GLU A 373 8.11 -16.21 13.16
C GLU A 373 7.88 -14.83 12.53
N THR A 374 8.16 -13.76 13.28
CA THR A 374 8.01 -12.37 12.83
C THR A 374 8.94 -12.02 11.66
N ALA A 375 10.21 -12.42 11.76
CA ALA A 375 11.17 -12.25 10.67
C ALA A 375 10.82 -13.17 9.51
N LEU A 376 10.51 -14.45 9.80
CA LEU A 376 10.14 -15.44 8.79
C LEU A 376 8.89 -15.03 8.00
N SER A 377 7.96 -14.30 8.60
CA SER A 377 6.76 -13.83 7.90
C SER A 377 7.04 -12.99 6.66
N LEU A 378 8.20 -12.32 6.60
CA LEU A 378 8.64 -11.50 5.47
C LEU A 378 9.85 -12.09 4.73
N ASP A 379 10.38 -13.24 5.17
CA ASP A 379 11.56 -13.88 4.58
C ASP A 379 11.24 -15.00 3.57
N ILE A 380 9.97 -15.29 3.34
CA ILE A 380 9.53 -16.28 2.34
C ILE A 380 9.65 -15.65 0.94
N SER A 381 10.88 -15.51 0.45
CA SER A 381 11.20 -14.81 -0.81
C SER A 381 11.99 -15.70 -1.79
N ASP A 382 12.09 -15.26 -3.06
CA ASP A 382 12.88 -15.97 -4.09
C ASP A 382 14.38 -15.83 -3.83
N ARG A 383 14.81 -14.69 -3.25
CA ARG A 383 16.19 -14.42 -2.84
C ARG A 383 16.20 -13.84 -1.44
N ARG A 384 17.10 -14.39 -0.63
CA ARG A 384 17.34 -13.98 0.75
C ARG A 384 18.73 -13.40 0.87
N LEU A 385 18.83 -12.12 1.18
CA LEU A 385 20.08 -11.39 1.36
C LEU A 385 20.23 -11.03 2.84
N MET A 386 21.45 -10.93 3.30
CA MET A 386 21.75 -10.57 4.69
C MET A 386 22.95 -9.63 4.73
N LEU A 387 22.85 -8.55 5.50
CA LEU A 387 24.02 -7.72 5.80
C LEU A 387 25.01 -8.51 6.66
N GLU A 388 26.30 -8.26 6.47
CA GLU A 388 27.37 -9.04 7.10
C GLU A 388 27.27 -9.15 8.62
N ASN A 389 26.88 -8.07 9.29
CA ASN A 389 26.75 -8.02 10.74
C ASN A 389 25.30 -8.15 11.23
N ALA A 390 24.36 -8.48 10.35
CA ALA A 390 23.03 -8.85 10.78
C ALA A 390 23.05 -10.23 11.46
N VAL A 391 22.05 -10.51 12.30
CA VAL A 391 21.96 -11.76 13.06
C VAL A 391 20.54 -12.33 13.01
N LEU A 392 20.43 -13.66 12.98
CA LEU A 392 19.18 -14.39 13.22
C LEU A 392 19.17 -14.88 14.67
N VAL A 393 18.07 -14.63 15.38
CA VAL A 393 17.92 -14.96 16.79
C VAL A 393 16.67 -15.81 16.98
N LEU A 394 16.79 -16.96 17.59
CA LEU A 394 15.65 -17.77 18.02
C LEU A 394 15.35 -17.49 19.49
N GLY A 395 14.13 -16.98 19.77
CA GLY A 395 13.69 -16.67 21.13
C GLY A 395 13.90 -15.22 21.56
N ASP A 396 13.28 -14.85 22.68
CA ASP A 396 13.34 -13.51 23.27
C ASP A 396 14.53 -13.43 24.25
N ASN A 397 15.71 -13.10 23.72
CA ASN A 397 16.95 -13.06 24.51
C ASN A 397 17.16 -11.73 25.26
N ARG A 398 16.10 -10.95 25.49
CA ARG A 398 16.24 -9.60 26.09
C ARG A 398 16.69 -9.62 27.55
N ASP A 399 16.46 -10.70 28.28
CA ASP A 399 16.72 -10.79 29.73
C ASP A 399 17.75 -11.83 30.16
N ASP A 400 18.26 -12.68 29.24
CA ASP A 400 19.14 -13.78 29.61
C ASP A 400 20.60 -13.49 29.24
N LYS A 401 21.40 -13.05 30.22
CA LYS A 401 22.83 -12.77 30.06
C LYS A 401 23.67 -14.03 29.77
N ASP A 402 23.10 -15.21 30.01
CA ASP A 402 23.75 -16.51 29.77
C ASP A 402 23.44 -17.09 28.38
N SER A 403 22.58 -16.43 27.58
CA SER A 403 22.18 -16.90 26.26
C SER A 403 23.25 -16.77 25.16
N LEU A 404 24.35 -16.08 25.44
CA LEU A 404 25.45 -15.86 24.48
C LEU A 404 26.20 -17.15 24.09
N ASN A 405 26.05 -18.24 24.87
CA ASN A 405 26.58 -19.56 24.57
C ASN A 405 25.58 -20.53 23.95
N ASN A 406 24.40 -20.05 23.55
CA ASN A 406 23.30 -20.86 23.07
C ASN A 406 23.27 -20.86 21.52
N PRO A 407 23.01 -21.99 20.83
CA PRO A 407 22.92 -22.05 19.35
C PRO A 407 21.69 -21.30 18.76
N THR A 408 21.11 -20.42 19.54
CA THR A 408 19.95 -19.60 19.18
C THR A 408 20.29 -18.34 18.40
N VAL A 409 21.56 -17.95 18.31
CA VAL A 409 22.01 -16.79 17.52
C VAL A 409 23.00 -17.24 16.46
N ILE A 410 22.72 -16.96 15.19
CA ILE A 410 23.60 -17.27 14.07
C ILE A 410 23.83 -16.03 13.20
N GLY A 411 25.04 -15.91 12.68
CA GLY A 411 25.46 -14.83 11.81
C GLY A 411 25.37 -15.18 10.33
N ALA A 412 25.82 -14.25 9.50
CA ALA A 412 25.75 -14.37 8.04
C ALA A 412 26.54 -15.57 7.49
N LYS A 413 27.66 -15.94 8.12
CA LYS A 413 28.49 -17.09 7.71
C LYS A 413 27.73 -18.39 7.90
N GLU A 414 27.20 -18.61 9.09
CA GLU A 414 26.41 -19.80 9.40
C GLU A 414 25.14 -19.88 8.54
N CYS A 415 24.49 -18.74 8.26
CA CYS A 415 23.32 -18.67 7.40
C CYS A 415 23.63 -19.08 5.95
N ILE A 416 24.78 -18.72 5.40
CA ILE A 416 25.25 -19.17 4.07
C ILE A 416 25.55 -20.67 4.09
N ASP A 417 26.30 -21.15 5.09
CA ASP A 417 26.72 -22.55 5.19
C ASP A 417 25.49 -23.49 5.33
N LEU A 418 24.46 -23.04 6.00
CA LEU A 418 23.18 -23.75 6.16
C LEU A 418 22.19 -23.53 4.99
N ASN A 419 22.55 -22.75 3.97
CA ASN A 419 21.68 -22.38 2.85
C ASN A 419 20.39 -21.65 3.27
N ILE A 420 20.40 -20.94 4.40
CA ILE A 420 19.27 -20.12 4.86
C ILE A 420 19.17 -18.86 3.99
N ILE A 421 20.30 -18.28 3.59
CA ILE A 421 20.39 -17.10 2.73
C ILE A 421 21.15 -17.41 1.43
N ASP A 422 20.94 -16.58 0.40
CA ASP A 422 21.60 -16.73 -0.90
C ASP A 422 22.88 -15.94 -1.02
N SER A 423 22.96 -14.77 -0.37
CA SER A 423 24.11 -13.87 -0.47
C SER A 423 24.27 -13.00 0.78
N VAL A 424 25.52 -12.70 1.09
CA VAL A 424 25.89 -11.73 2.12
C VAL A 424 26.27 -10.40 1.47
N ILE A 425 25.78 -9.31 1.99
CA ILE A 425 26.15 -7.95 1.58
C ILE A 425 27.21 -7.45 2.55
N PRO A 426 28.42 -7.13 2.06
CA PRO A 426 29.51 -6.66 2.92
C PRO A 426 29.16 -5.35 3.61
N GLU A 427 29.69 -5.21 4.81
CA GLU A 427 29.65 -3.96 5.55
C GLU A 427 31.05 -3.35 5.68
N PRO A 428 31.16 -2.03 5.85
CA PRO A 428 32.43 -1.39 6.22
C PRO A 428 32.99 -1.96 7.51
N VAL A 429 34.31 -1.96 7.64
CA VAL A 429 35.01 -2.45 8.85
C VAL A 429 34.45 -1.73 10.09
N GLY A 430 34.03 -2.51 11.07
CA GLY A 430 33.38 -2.02 12.29
C GLY A 430 31.86 -1.79 12.19
N GLY A 431 31.26 -2.02 11.02
CA GLY A 431 29.81 -1.97 10.79
C GLY A 431 29.36 -0.77 9.98
N MET A 432 28.17 -0.92 9.37
CA MET A 432 27.62 0.07 8.44
C MET A 432 27.38 1.47 9.03
N HIS A 433 27.23 1.58 10.36
CA HIS A 433 27.04 2.87 11.03
C HIS A 433 28.26 3.81 10.93
N LEU A 434 29.41 3.30 10.55
CA LEU A 434 30.64 4.10 10.33
C LEU A 434 30.74 4.66 8.91
N ASN A 435 30.21 3.97 7.91
CA ASN A 435 30.15 4.43 6.52
C ASN A 435 28.88 3.89 5.84
N PRO A 436 27.69 4.47 6.14
CA PRO A 436 26.41 3.97 5.63
C PRO A 436 26.28 4.10 4.11
N ASP A 437 26.82 5.14 3.48
CA ASP A 437 26.67 5.41 2.05
C ASP A 437 27.28 4.31 1.17
N GLU A 438 28.42 3.77 1.60
CA GLU A 438 29.04 2.62 0.93
C GLU A 438 28.12 1.41 0.96
N CYS A 439 27.53 1.12 2.13
CA CYS A 439 26.61 0.01 2.30
C CYS A 439 25.31 0.18 1.47
N PHE A 440 24.73 1.39 1.42
CA PHE A 440 23.56 1.67 0.57
C PHE A 440 23.87 1.46 -0.90
N SER A 441 25.03 1.92 -1.36
CA SER A 441 25.48 1.77 -2.75
C SER A 441 25.68 0.30 -3.12
N LEU A 442 26.26 -0.51 -2.21
CA LEU A 442 26.42 -1.95 -2.39
C LEU A 442 25.06 -2.66 -2.40
N LEU A 443 24.24 -2.42 -1.41
CA LEU A 443 22.90 -3.02 -1.33
C LEU A 443 22.10 -2.74 -2.61
N ARG A 444 22.09 -1.47 -3.07
CA ARG A 444 21.42 -1.12 -4.33
C ARG A 444 21.92 -1.96 -5.51
N LYS A 445 23.21 -2.15 -5.64
CA LYS A 445 23.81 -2.99 -6.69
C LYS A 445 23.35 -4.45 -6.58
N PHE A 446 23.38 -5.02 -5.37
CA PHE A 446 22.92 -6.39 -5.13
C PHE A 446 21.45 -6.55 -5.50
N LEU A 447 20.59 -5.66 -5.02
CA LEU A 447 19.16 -5.68 -5.34
C LEU A 447 18.90 -5.60 -6.85
N MET A 448 19.60 -4.72 -7.58
CA MET A 448 19.46 -4.60 -9.03
C MET A 448 19.92 -5.87 -9.77
N ILE A 449 21.02 -6.49 -9.32
CA ILE A 449 21.53 -7.74 -9.91
C ILE A 449 20.53 -8.87 -9.70
N GLU A 450 20.11 -9.09 -8.45
CA GLU A 450 19.17 -10.16 -8.11
C GLU A 450 17.82 -9.98 -8.81
N LEU A 451 17.29 -8.75 -8.82
CA LEU A 451 16.04 -8.45 -9.49
C LEU A 451 16.15 -8.71 -11.02
N ALA A 452 17.26 -8.31 -11.63
CA ALA A 452 17.51 -8.57 -13.06
C ALA A 452 17.60 -10.06 -13.39
N GLN A 453 18.16 -10.86 -12.47
CA GLN A 453 18.22 -12.33 -12.62
C GLN A 453 16.83 -12.95 -12.45
N LEU A 454 16.07 -12.53 -11.43
CA LEU A 454 14.74 -13.04 -11.16
C LEU A 454 13.75 -12.70 -12.27
N ASN A 455 13.84 -11.51 -12.88
CA ASN A 455 13.01 -11.10 -14.00
C ASN A 455 13.19 -12.00 -15.24
N LYS A 456 14.31 -12.70 -15.38
CA LYS A 456 14.57 -13.64 -16.48
C LYS A 456 14.03 -15.05 -16.22
N ARG A 457 13.62 -15.35 -14.98
CA ARG A 457 13.20 -16.69 -14.55
C ARG A 457 11.68 -16.81 -14.60
N SER A 458 11.19 -18.00 -14.98
CA SER A 458 9.77 -18.29 -14.92
C SER A 458 9.30 -18.40 -13.46
N GLU A 459 8.03 -18.08 -13.21
CA GLU A 459 7.38 -18.24 -11.90
C GLU A 459 7.57 -19.65 -11.33
N ARG A 460 7.34 -20.68 -12.18
CA ARG A 460 7.54 -22.10 -11.77
C ARG A 460 8.96 -22.38 -11.30
N SER A 461 9.97 -21.77 -11.91
CA SER A 461 11.37 -21.95 -11.50
C SER A 461 11.64 -21.25 -10.16
N ARG A 462 11.11 -20.04 -9.97
CA ARG A 462 11.25 -19.29 -8.71
C ARG A 462 10.56 -20.03 -7.56
N PHE A 463 9.32 -20.50 -7.76
CA PHE A 463 8.58 -21.25 -6.76
C PHE A 463 9.32 -22.51 -6.29
N LYS A 464 9.93 -23.27 -7.24
CA LYS A 464 10.74 -24.45 -6.87
C LYS A 464 11.93 -24.11 -5.99
N ASP A 465 12.58 -22.97 -6.22
CA ASP A 465 13.72 -22.56 -5.43
C ASP A 465 13.29 -22.05 -4.05
N LYS A 466 12.19 -21.33 -3.97
CA LYS A 466 11.55 -20.96 -2.70
C LYS A 466 11.26 -22.16 -1.82
N TYR A 467 10.72 -23.23 -2.42
CA TYR A 467 10.32 -24.45 -1.71
C TYR A 467 11.49 -25.30 -1.22
N LYS A 468 12.66 -25.18 -1.85
CA LYS A 468 13.85 -25.98 -1.49
C LYS A 468 14.63 -25.42 -0.30
N LYS A 469 14.32 -24.24 0.15
CA LYS A 469 14.93 -23.55 1.27
C LYS A 469 14.10 -23.72 2.53
#